data_ca200029a810e083885c972b5aafea2b
#
_entry.id   ca200029a810e083885c972b5aafea2b
#
_cell.length_a   1.000
_cell.length_b   1.000
_cell.length_c   1.000
_cell.angle_alpha   90.00
_cell.angle_beta   90.00
_cell.angle_gamma   90.00
#
_symmetry.space_group_name_H-M   'P 1'
#
loop_
_entity.id
_entity.type
_entity.pdbx_description
1 polymer ?
#
loop_
_entity_poly.entity_id
_entity_poly.type
_entity_poly.pdbx_seq_one_letter_code
_entity_poly.pdbx_strand_id
1 'polypeptide(L)'
;FGAFLLRRVTIPQKIDDDMKGPLFSTAISNIRKGWARISGEKRLQRIVFAKSSWNIAGGGLAGVFLVVAGSDVDGLTMALGFGVFFFARGVGTGVGPIAARTFLKNEEKWPMLVGVLVMISGFFYFLVGWTLGQSLYLTMALVMLAHAASGANWVLSTILTQKWVEDEVRGRVF
;
A
#
# COMPACT_ATOMS: atom_id res chain seq x y z
N PHE A 1 -16.30 -17.47 -7.50
CA PHE A 1 -17.05 -16.46 -8.25
C PHE A 1 -16.15 -15.63 -9.13
N GLY A 2 -15.01 -15.08 -8.64
CA GLY A 2 -14.05 -14.28 -9.41
C GLY A 2 -13.47 -15.04 -10.62
N ALA A 3 -13.08 -16.32 -10.46
CA ALA A 3 -12.55 -17.14 -11.55
C ALA A 3 -13.57 -17.38 -12.68
N PHE A 4 -14.87 -17.41 -12.35
CA PHE A 4 -15.94 -17.54 -13.36
C PHE A 4 -16.10 -16.27 -14.18
N LEU A 5 -15.97 -15.10 -13.59
CA LEU A 5 -16.04 -13.82 -14.30
C LEU A 5 -14.82 -13.61 -15.20
N LEU A 6 -13.62 -14.03 -14.77
CA LEU A 6 -12.39 -13.92 -15.57
C LEU A 6 -12.40 -14.82 -16.81
N ARG A 7 -13.21 -15.88 -16.84
CA ARG A 7 -13.35 -16.79 -18.00
C ARG A 7 -13.90 -16.10 -19.26
N ARG A 8 -14.55 -14.95 -19.12
CA ARG A 8 -15.11 -14.15 -20.21
C ARG A 8 -14.23 -12.98 -20.65
N VAL A 9 -13.11 -12.76 -19.97
CA VAL A 9 -12.19 -11.69 -20.31
C VAL A 9 -11.08 -12.25 -21.19
N THR A 10 -11.18 -11.99 -22.49
CA THR A 10 -10.10 -12.26 -23.43
C THR A 10 -9.07 -11.15 -23.24
N ILE A 11 -8.01 -11.42 -22.48
CA ILE A 11 -6.86 -10.51 -22.37
C ILE A 11 -6.03 -10.71 -23.64
N PRO A 12 -5.83 -9.68 -24.49
CA PRO A 12 -4.90 -9.78 -25.60
C PRO A 12 -3.51 -10.04 -25.00
N GLN A 13 -3.01 -11.26 -25.13
CA GLN A 13 -1.64 -11.58 -24.74
C GLN A 13 -0.70 -10.99 -25.81
N LYS A 14 -0.23 -9.77 -25.57
CA LYS A 14 0.99 -9.31 -26.21
C LYS A 14 2.14 -10.05 -25.53
N ILE A 15 2.50 -11.23 -26.05
CA ILE A 15 3.68 -11.97 -25.59
C ILE A 15 4.87 -11.10 -25.98
N ASP A 16 5.49 -10.47 -24.99
CA ASP A 16 6.71 -9.69 -25.18
C ASP A 16 7.81 -10.68 -25.60
N ASP A 17 8.46 -10.45 -26.74
CA ASP A 17 9.58 -11.27 -27.21
C ASP A 17 10.72 -11.40 -26.19
N ASP A 18 10.79 -10.47 -25.24
CA ASP A 18 11.68 -10.50 -24.09
C ASP A 18 11.47 -11.71 -23.16
N MET A 19 10.35 -12.43 -23.26
CA MET A 19 10.05 -13.62 -22.43
C MET A 19 10.60 -14.95 -22.97
N LYS A 20 11.31 -14.92 -24.11
CA LYS A 20 11.86 -16.14 -24.75
C LYS A 20 13.19 -16.63 -24.16
N GLY A 21 13.75 -15.96 -23.15
CA GLY A 21 15.02 -16.33 -22.49
C GLY A 21 14.86 -17.17 -21.22
N PRO A 22 15.96 -17.63 -20.61
CA PRO A 22 15.92 -18.27 -19.29
C PRO A 22 15.24 -17.37 -18.26
N LEU A 23 14.33 -17.93 -17.45
CA LEU A 23 13.49 -17.16 -16.50
C LEU A 23 14.29 -16.19 -15.61
N PHE A 24 15.44 -16.62 -15.12
CA PHE A 24 16.28 -15.82 -14.22
C PHE A 24 16.90 -14.61 -14.93
N SER A 25 17.45 -14.79 -16.13
CA SER A 25 18.03 -13.67 -16.92
C SER A 25 16.96 -12.67 -17.36
N THR A 26 15.79 -13.18 -17.73
CA THR A 26 14.63 -12.36 -18.08
C THR A 26 14.15 -11.54 -16.88
N ALA A 27 14.07 -12.13 -15.68
CA ALA A 27 13.70 -11.44 -14.45
C ALA A 27 14.68 -10.30 -14.11
N ILE A 28 15.99 -10.56 -14.16
CA ILE A 28 17.03 -9.53 -13.91
C ILE A 28 16.95 -8.42 -14.96
N SER A 29 16.81 -8.77 -16.24
CA SER A 29 16.65 -7.78 -17.31
C SER A 29 15.44 -6.87 -17.05
N ASN A 30 14.29 -7.45 -16.68
CA ASN A 30 13.08 -6.69 -16.38
C ASN A 30 13.23 -5.78 -15.16
N ILE A 31 13.86 -6.26 -14.08
CA ILE A 31 14.19 -5.43 -12.90
C ILE A 31 15.10 -4.26 -13.31
N ARG A 32 16.13 -4.52 -14.13
CA ARG A 32 17.06 -3.49 -14.59
C ARG A 32 16.37 -2.45 -15.46
N LYS A 33 15.48 -2.85 -16.37
CA LYS A 33 14.67 -1.94 -17.19
C LYS A 33 13.71 -1.10 -16.33
N GLY A 34 13.01 -1.73 -15.37
CA GLY A 34 12.16 -1.02 -14.41
C GLY A 34 12.95 -0.01 -13.57
N TRP A 35 14.12 -0.40 -13.06
CA TRP A 35 14.99 0.47 -12.28
C TRP A 35 15.52 1.63 -13.11
N ALA A 36 15.96 1.40 -14.33
CA ALA A 36 16.41 2.45 -15.24
C ALA A 36 15.31 3.49 -15.51
N ARG A 37 14.05 3.04 -15.66
CA ARG A 37 12.90 3.94 -15.82
C ARG A 37 12.65 4.77 -14.56
N ILE A 38 12.68 4.16 -13.38
CA ILE A 38 12.50 4.84 -12.10
C ILE A 38 13.63 5.85 -11.87
N SER A 39 14.88 5.45 -12.10
CA SER A 39 16.06 6.30 -11.86
C SER A 39 16.17 7.49 -12.82
N GLY A 40 15.54 7.41 -13.99
CA GLY A 40 15.50 8.50 -14.98
C GLY A 40 14.55 9.66 -14.61
N GLU A 41 13.62 9.47 -13.66
CA GLU A 41 12.61 10.47 -13.35
C GLU A 41 12.44 10.69 -11.84
N LYS A 42 12.86 11.86 -11.34
CA LYS A 42 12.83 12.22 -9.91
C LYS A 42 11.43 12.14 -9.28
N ARG A 43 10.38 12.46 -10.05
CA ARG A 43 9.00 12.38 -9.55
C ARG A 43 8.60 10.94 -9.30
N LEU A 44 8.90 10.05 -10.24
CA LEU A 44 8.62 8.63 -10.14
C LEU A 44 9.42 7.99 -8.99
N GLN A 45 10.72 8.34 -8.86
CA GLN A 45 11.54 7.90 -7.73
C GLN A 45 10.88 8.23 -6.39
N ARG A 46 10.47 9.48 -6.18
CA ARG A 46 9.86 9.92 -4.90
C ARG A 46 8.62 9.10 -4.55
N ILE A 47 7.77 8.81 -5.53
CA ILE A 47 6.55 8.02 -5.29
C ILE A 47 6.87 6.56 -5.02
N VAL A 48 7.75 5.96 -5.80
CA VAL A 48 8.16 4.57 -5.62
C VAL A 48 8.85 4.40 -4.25
N PHE A 49 9.74 5.34 -3.87
CA PHE A 49 10.39 5.31 -2.55
C PHE A 49 9.40 5.53 -1.40
N ALA A 50 8.45 6.45 -1.52
CA ALA A 50 7.41 6.65 -0.50
C ALA A 50 6.56 5.38 -0.32
N LYS A 51 6.16 4.73 -1.42
CA LYS A 51 5.42 3.48 -1.40
C LYS A 51 6.25 2.33 -0.80
N SER A 52 7.53 2.22 -1.19
CA SER A 52 8.44 1.18 -0.70
C SER A 52 8.77 1.35 0.78
N SER A 53 9.05 2.57 1.23
CA SER A 53 9.31 2.86 2.65
C SER A 53 8.10 2.51 3.52
N TRP A 54 6.90 2.79 3.05
CA TRP A 54 5.68 2.37 3.74
C TRP A 54 5.55 0.84 3.77
N ASN A 55 5.85 0.14 2.68
CA ASN A 55 5.78 -1.32 2.63
C ASN A 55 6.79 -1.99 3.57
N ILE A 56 8.01 -1.47 3.65
CA ILE A 56 9.07 -2.03 4.50
C ILE A 56 8.78 -1.72 5.98
N ALA A 57 8.51 -0.45 6.31
CA ALA A 57 8.35 -0.03 7.70
C ALA A 57 6.90 -0.18 8.21
N GLY A 58 5.90 0.13 7.38
CA GLY A 58 4.51 0.12 7.76
C GLY A 58 3.80 -1.21 7.48
N GLY A 59 4.09 -1.87 6.35
CA GLY A 59 3.43 -3.12 5.97
C GLY A 59 3.90 -4.30 6.82
N GLY A 60 5.21 -4.52 6.95
CA GLY A 60 5.78 -5.61 7.71
C GLY A 60 5.64 -5.40 9.21
N LEU A 61 6.11 -4.25 9.71
CA LEU A 61 6.05 -3.93 11.15
C LEU A 61 4.63 -3.74 11.65
N ALA A 62 3.72 -3.17 10.86
CA ALA A 62 2.33 -3.04 11.25
C ALA A 62 1.65 -4.39 11.47
N GLY A 63 1.96 -5.40 10.66
CA GLY A 63 1.47 -6.76 10.86
C GLY A 63 1.93 -7.34 12.20
N VAL A 64 3.22 -7.30 12.47
CA VAL A 64 3.80 -7.76 13.75
C VAL A 64 3.21 -6.97 14.93
N PHE A 65 3.11 -5.66 14.78
CA PHE A 65 2.57 -4.79 15.80
C PHE A 65 1.11 -5.11 16.15
N LEU A 66 0.28 -5.41 15.15
CA LEU A 66 -1.11 -5.81 15.37
C LEU A 66 -1.22 -7.18 16.06
N VAL A 67 -0.27 -8.10 15.84
CA VAL A 67 -0.21 -9.37 16.57
C VAL A 67 0.12 -9.10 18.05
N VAL A 68 1.13 -8.29 18.32
CA VAL A 68 1.50 -7.93 19.69
C VAL A 68 0.36 -7.18 20.38
N ALA A 69 -0.23 -6.18 19.73
CA ALA A 69 -1.37 -5.45 20.26
C ALA A 69 -2.56 -6.38 20.58
N GLY A 70 -2.79 -7.37 19.73
CA GLY A 70 -3.87 -8.34 19.96
C GLY A 70 -3.63 -9.27 21.15
N SER A 71 -2.37 -9.50 21.54
CA SER A 71 -2.03 -10.34 22.70
C SER A 71 -2.21 -9.64 24.04
N ASP A 72 -2.19 -8.30 24.06
CA ASP A 72 -2.23 -7.48 25.27
C ASP A 72 -3.63 -6.98 25.64
N VAL A 73 -4.67 -7.45 24.94
CA VAL A 73 -6.05 -7.02 25.18
C VAL A 73 -6.70 -7.87 26.25
N ASP A 74 -6.94 -7.28 27.42
CA ASP A 74 -7.59 -7.94 28.56
C ASP A 74 -8.95 -8.55 28.17
N GLY A 75 -9.14 -9.83 28.52
CA GLY A 75 -10.37 -10.57 28.31
C GLY A 75 -10.61 -11.07 26.88
N LEU A 76 -9.74 -10.75 25.93
CA LEU A 76 -9.80 -11.31 24.58
C LEU A 76 -8.74 -12.39 24.37
N THR A 77 -9.08 -13.42 23.60
CA THR A 77 -8.05 -14.32 23.10
C THR A 77 -7.16 -13.58 22.10
N MET A 78 -5.89 -13.97 21.97
CA MET A 78 -4.96 -13.42 21.00
C MET A 78 -5.55 -13.37 19.57
N ALA A 79 -6.31 -14.42 19.18
CA ALA A 79 -6.95 -14.49 17.87
C ALA A 79 -8.05 -13.41 17.70
N LEU A 80 -8.86 -13.17 18.74
CA LEU A 80 -9.89 -12.14 18.70
C LEU A 80 -9.29 -10.74 18.71
N GLY A 81 -8.27 -10.47 19.54
CA GLY A 81 -7.57 -9.19 19.57
C GLY A 81 -6.94 -8.86 18.21
N PHE A 82 -6.26 -9.84 17.61
CA PHE A 82 -5.74 -9.70 16.24
C PHE A 82 -6.86 -9.41 15.24
N GLY A 83 -7.99 -10.16 15.29
CA GLY A 83 -9.13 -9.97 14.40
C GLY A 83 -9.72 -8.56 14.49
N VAL A 84 -9.85 -8.02 15.70
CA VAL A 84 -10.38 -6.69 15.97
C VAL A 84 -9.48 -5.60 15.33
N PHE A 85 -8.17 -5.69 15.49
CA PHE A 85 -7.25 -4.73 14.87
C PHE A 85 -7.17 -4.87 13.34
N PHE A 86 -7.25 -6.10 12.82
CA PHE A 86 -7.34 -6.32 11.38
C PHE A 86 -8.65 -5.80 10.78
N PHE A 87 -9.75 -5.90 11.52
CA PHE A 87 -11.02 -5.27 11.13
C PHE A 87 -10.87 -3.74 11.05
N ALA A 88 -10.34 -3.10 12.11
CA ALA A 88 -10.08 -1.67 12.12
C ALA A 88 -9.17 -1.23 10.95
N ARG A 89 -8.10 -1.99 10.69
CA ARG A 89 -7.25 -1.85 9.53
C ARG A 89 -8.03 -1.89 8.21
N GLY A 90 -8.87 -2.92 8.04
CA GLY A 90 -9.67 -3.11 6.83
C GLY A 90 -10.60 -1.94 6.57
N VAL A 91 -11.32 -1.50 7.61
CA VAL A 91 -12.21 -0.32 7.53
C VAL A 91 -11.41 0.93 7.12
N GLY A 92 -10.29 1.20 7.79
CA GLY A 92 -9.43 2.34 7.46
C GLY A 92 -8.95 2.30 6.01
N THR A 93 -8.42 1.15 5.56
CA THR A 93 -7.93 0.97 4.18
C THR A 93 -9.03 1.18 3.14
N GLY A 94 -10.27 0.82 3.43
CA GLY A 94 -11.41 1.05 2.54
C GLY A 94 -11.89 2.50 2.54
N VAL A 95 -11.99 3.13 3.71
CA VAL A 95 -12.49 4.51 3.86
C VAL A 95 -11.49 5.54 3.31
N GLY A 96 -10.19 5.31 3.48
CA GLY A 96 -9.14 6.25 3.07
C GLY A 96 -9.20 6.68 1.61
N PRO A 97 -9.23 5.76 0.63
CA PRO A 97 -9.35 6.09 -0.78
C PRO A 97 -10.64 6.85 -1.12
N ILE A 98 -11.75 6.52 -0.47
CA ILE A 98 -13.04 7.21 -0.65
C ILE A 98 -12.92 8.67 -0.19
N ALA A 99 -12.36 8.88 1.00
CA ALA A 99 -12.10 10.21 1.53
C ALA A 99 -11.13 10.98 0.63
N ALA A 100 -10.04 10.34 0.18
CA ALA A 100 -9.08 10.96 -0.73
C ALA A 100 -9.76 11.43 -2.03
N ARG A 101 -10.59 10.60 -2.65
CA ARG A 101 -11.33 10.97 -3.87
C ARG A 101 -12.28 12.15 -3.64
N THR A 102 -12.90 12.23 -2.48
CA THR A 102 -13.87 13.28 -2.14
C THR A 102 -13.19 14.62 -1.88
N PHE A 103 -12.08 14.61 -1.12
CA PHE A 103 -11.44 15.83 -0.62
C PHE A 103 -10.22 16.27 -1.42
N LEU A 104 -9.51 15.35 -2.09
CA LEU A 104 -8.26 15.62 -2.80
C LEU A 104 -8.48 15.75 -4.31
N LYS A 105 -9.30 16.72 -4.73
CA LYS A 105 -9.67 16.92 -6.14
C LYS A 105 -8.53 17.48 -7.01
N ASN A 106 -7.57 18.19 -6.42
CA ASN A 106 -6.46 18.77 -7.17
C ASN A 106 -5.33 17.74 -7.35
N GLU A 107 -5.27 17.14 -8.54
CA GLU A 107 -4.29 16.11 -8.89
C GLU A 107 -2.83 16.61 -8.89
N GLU A 108 -2.59 17.89 -9.12
CA GLU A 108 -1.24 18.46 -9.08
C GLU A 108 -0.58 18.35 -7.70
N LYS A 109 -1.39 18.31 -6.65
CA LYS A 109 -0.94 18.17 -5.27
C LYS A 109 -0.73 16.71 -4.84
N TRP A 110 -1.19 15.73 -5.61
CA TRP A 110 -1.10 14.33 -5.23
C TRP A 110 0.33 13.84 -4.95
N PRO A 111 1.37 14.23 -5.72
CA PRO A 111 2.73 13.80 -5.40
C PRO A 111 3.22 14.23 -4.02
N MET A 112 2.82 15.43 -3.58
CA MET A 112 3.11 15.91 -2.22
C MET A 112 2.26 15.16 -1.19
N LEU A 113 0.98 14.94 -1.49
CA LEU A 113 0.05 14.26 -0.59
C LEU A 113 0.46 12.82 -0.31
N VAL A 114 1.04 12.11 -1.27
CA VAL A 114 1.59 10.76 -1.06
C VAL A 114 2.59 10.75 0.11
N GLY A 115 3.54 11.70 0.15
CA GLY A 115 4.48 11.83 1.27
C GLY A 115 3.80 12.20 2.59
N VAL A 116 2.89 13.16 2.56
CA VAL A 116 2.12 13.60 3.75
C VAL A 116 1.30 12.45 4.32
N LEU A 117 0.65 11.66 3.48
CA LEU A 117 -0.16 10.51 3.93
C LEU A 117 0.69 9.42 4.59
N VAL A 118 1.93 9.19 4.09
CA VAL A 118 2.88 8.29 4.75
C VAL A 118 3.25 8.81 6.15
N MET A 119 3.52 10.12 6.29
CA MET A 119 3.81 10.74 7.58
C MET A 119 2.62 10.65 8.55
N ILE A 120 1.41 10.93 8.07
CA ILE A 120 0.19 10.81 8.87
C ILE A 120 -0.01 9.37 9.34
N SER A 121 0.16 8.40 8.46
CA SER A 121 0.07 6.98 8.81
C SER A 121 1.09 6.62 9.89
N GLY A 122 2.36 7.03 9.72
CA GLY A 122 3.43 6.80 10.70
C GLY A 122 3.14 7.45 12.05
N PHE A 123 2.63 8.68 12.05
CA PHE A 123 2.25 9.39 13.26
C PHE A 123 1.15 8.67 14.06
N PHE A 124 0.09 8.21 13.38
CA PHE A 124 -0.94 7.43 14.07
C PHE A 124 -0.42 6.09 14.58
N TYR A 125 0.47 5.41 13.87
CA TYR A 125 1.13 4.20 14.38
C TYR A 125 2.01 4.48 15.59
N PHE A 126 2.69 5.61 15.64
CA PHE A 126 3.43 6.03 16.83
C PHE A 126 2.48 6.19 18.03
N LEU A 127 1.33 6.84 17.84
CA LEU A 127 0.31 6.97 18.90
C LEU A 127 -0.31 5.61 19.30
N VAL A 128 -0.49 4.68 18.36
CA VAL A 128 -0.91 3.31 18.68
C VAL A 128 0.07 2.67 19.66
N GLY A 129 1.40 2.82 19.43
CA GLY A 129 2.41 2.32 20.37
C GLY A 129 2.26 2.86 21.79
N TRP A 130 1.80 4.10 21.93
CA TRP A 130 1.57 4.72 23.24
C TRP A 130 0.28 4.23 23.92
N THR A 131 -0.77 3.95 23.13
CA THR A 131 -2.09 3.58 23.68
C THR A 131 -2.29 2.09 23.91
N LEU A 132 -1.32 1.27 23.53
CA LEU A 132 -1.32 -0.17 23.79
C LEU A 132 -1.52 -0.46 25.27
N GLY A 133 -2.45 -1.36 25.57
CA GLY A 133 -2.80 -1.72 26.93
C GLY A 133 -3.63 -0.69 27.71
N GLN A 134 -3.88 0.52 27.15
CA GLN A 134 -4.66 1.55 27.83
C GLN A 134 -6.13 1.55 27.42
N SER A 135 -6.43 1.44 26.13
CA SER A 135 -7.81 1.45 25.62
C SER A 135 -7.89 0.76 24.26
N LEU A 136 -8.67 -0.31 24.22
CA LEU A 136 -8.98 -1.04 22.98
C LEU A 136 -9.58 -0.11 21.91
N TYR A 137 -10.60 0.66 22.28
CA TYR A 137 -11.32 1.52 21.32
C TYR A 137 -10.45 2.65 20.77
N LEU A 138 -9.62 3.25 21.61
CA LEU A 138 -8.70 4.30 21.19
C LEU A 138 -7.65 3.71 20.23
N THR A 139 -7.07 2.58 20.57
CA THR A 139 -6.09 1.88 19.72
C THR A 139 -6.71 1.50 18.38
N MET A 140 -7.94 0.95 18.36
CA MET A 140 -8.67 0.65 17.13
C MET A 140 -8.89 1.90 16.26
N ALA A 141 -9.31 3.02 16.86
CA ALA A 141 -9.52 4.26 16.14
C ALA A 141 -8.22 4.77 15.50
N LEU A 142 -7.11 4.72 16.24
CA LEU A 142 -5.79 5.12 15.73
C LEU A 142 -5.31 4.20 14.60
N VAL A 143 -5.50 2.88 14.72
CA VAL A 143 -5.20 1.92 13.65
C VAL A 143 -6.03 2.22 12.40
N MET A 144 -7.32 2.53 12.58
CA MET A 144 -8.21 2.90 11.48
C MET A 144 -7.74 4.17 10.77
N LEU A 145 -7.36 5.22 11.52
CA LEU A 145 -6.85 6.47 10.96
C LEU A 145 -5.49 6.27 10.25
N ALA A 146 -4.58 5.50 10.84
CA ALA A 146 -3.32 5.13 10.21
C ALA A 146 -3.53 4.44 8.86
N HIS A 147 -4.49 3.50 8.82
CA HIS A 147 -4.79 2.77 7.59
C HIS A 147 -5.66 3.54 6.61
N ALA A 148 -6.45 4.52 7.04
CA ALA A 148 -7.11 5.44 6.12
C ALA A 148 -6.08 6.28 5.35
N ALA A 149 -5.08 6.82 6.04
CA ALA A 149 -3.99 7.53 5.38
C ALA A 149 -3.18 6.62 4.44
N SER A 150 -2.83 5.40 4.88
CA SER A 150 -2.08 4.46 4.04
C SER A 150 -2.85 3.94 2.84
N GLY A 151 -4.15 3.68 2.99
CA GLY A 151 -5.03 3.27 1.89
C GLY A 151 -5.16 4.37 0.82
N ALA A 152 -5.33 5.61 1.25
CA ALA A 152 -5.31 6.77 0.37
C ALA A 152 -3.96 6.90 -0.36
N ASN A 153 -2.84 6.80 0.37
CA ASN A 153 -1.50 6.79 -0.21
C ASN A 153 -1.32 5.69 -1.26
N TRP A 154 -1.77 4.47 -0.96
CA TRP A 154 -1.69 3.35 -1.89
C TRP A 154 -2.38 3.64 -3.21
N VAL A 155 -3.62 4.13 -3.16
CA VAL A 155 -4.40 4.44 -4.37
C VAL A 155 -3.80 5.60 -5.15
N LEU A 156 -3.47 6.73 -4.49
CA LEU A 156 -2.87 7.88 -5.16
C LEU A 156 -1.53 7.54 -5.81
N SER A 157 -0.64 6.85 -5.08
CA SER A 157 0.66 6.44 -5.62
C SER A 157 0.52 5.49 -6.80
N THR A 158 -0.45 4.57 -6.76
CA THR A 158 -0.74 3.64 -7.85
C THR A 158 -1.22 4.38 -9.08
N ILE A 159 -2.20 5.30 -8.95
CA ILE A 159 -2.71 6.09 -10.06
C ILE A 159 -1.61 6.96 -10.68
N LEU A 160 -0.80 7.63 -9.86
CA LEU A 160 0.30 8.45 -10.33
C LEU A 160 1.35 7.62 -11.10
N THR A 161 1.70 6.45 -10.57
CA THR A 161 2.63 5.55 -11.27
C THR A 161 2.04 5.09 -12.60
N GLN A 162 0.74 4.73 -12.64
CA GLN A 162 0.07 4.35 -13.88
C GLN A 162 0.02 5.49 -14.92
N LYS A 163 -0.14 6.74 -14.47
CA LYS A 163 -0.16 7.91 -15.36
C LYS A 163 1.20 8.29 -15.91
N TRP A 164 2.28 8.00 -15.18
CA TRP A 164 3.63 8.48 -15.53
C TRP A 164 4.52 7.41 -16.14
N VAL A 165 4.07 6.17 -16.17
CA VAL A 165 4.83 5.05 -16.74
C VAL A 165 4.13 4.56 -17.99
N GLU A 166 4.88 4.47 -19.07
CA GLU A 166 4.44 3.95 -20.36
C GLU A 166 4.00 2.48 -20.23
N ASP A 167 3.02 2.06 -21.04
CA ASP A 167 2.42 0.73 -20.97
C ASP A 167 3.45 -0.40 -21.11
N GLU A 168 4.46 -0.21 -21.98
CA GLU A 168 5.50 -1.19 -22.29
C GLU A 168 6.38 -1.56 -21.07
N VAL A 169 6.55 -0.62 -20.15
CA VAL A 169 7.41 -0.83 -18.96
C VAL A 169 6.62 -0.86 -17.65
N ARG A 170 5.29 -0.62 -17.71
CA ARG A 170 4.45 -0.53 -16.51
C ARG A 170 4.53 -1.78 -15.65
N GLY A 171 4.44 -2.98 -16.23
CA GLY A 171 4.56 -4.23 -15.52
C GLY A 171 5.93 -4.52 -14.89
N ARG A 172 6.95 -3.71 -15.22
CA ARG A 172 8.32 -3.81 -14.67
C ARG A 172 8.58 -2.81 -13.54
N VAL A 173 7.66 -1.85 -13.34
CA VAL A 173 7.73 -0.83 -12.27
C VAL A 173 6.82 -1.19 -11.10
N PHE A 174 5.73 -1.92 -11.34
CA PHE A 174 4.83 -2.52 -10.36
C PHE A 174 5.29 -3.91 -9.99
#